data_2fac92cf1cc781a143074ee3f9dd0f61
#
_entry.id   2fac92cf1cc781a143074ee3f9dd0f61
#
_cell.length_a   1.000
_cell.length_b   1.000
_cell.length_c   1.000
_cell.angle_alpha   90.00
_cell.angle_beta   90.00
_cell.angle_gamma   90.00
#
_symmetry.space_group_name_H-M   'P 1'
#
loop_
_entity.id
_entity.type
_entity.pdbx_description
1 polymer ?
#
loop_
_entity_poly.entity_id
_entity_poly.type
_entity_poly.pdbx_seq_one_letter_code
_entity_poly.pdbx_strand_id
1 'polypeptide(L)'
;MNSIDQFNDNQFTSDECGDSLWNEENLNPKKAQGPGDVIFTRDRQPGEVALTQFSTNNRPFTMQTKHQFIKINGVDIFYREAGPADAPVLVLLHGYPTSSHMFRNLIHNLSDKFRLIAPDYPGYGRSEQPKIADFSYTFANYATIIEALLNALNINKFSLYLMDYGAPVGWRIASANPEKIDTLIVQNGCAYEEGLETFWDPFKVYWADRSNKKAEDELKTFHSPDGLKWQYTHGVPDPSVVSPDNWEIDLRHIEREENGQIQLDLFYDYRTNVVLYPQWQQYLRDSNPEMLIVYGKNDYIFPASGAEAYKKDVKNLEYHLFEAGHFALESVGDEIADKIRDFLERKLK
;
A
#
# COMPACT_ATOMS: atom_id res chain seq x y z
N MET A 1 -50.55 -23.79 -15.84
CA MET A 1 -50.67 -25.26 -15.76
C MET A 1 -49.26 -25.80 -15.55
N ASN A 2 -49.05 -26.23 -14.30
CA ASN A 2 -48.24 -27.36 -13.80
C ASN A 2 -46.75 -27.38 -14.17
N SER A 3 -45.84 -27.59 -13.27
CA SER A 3 -45.89 -28.10 -11.89
C SER A 3 -44.58 -27.80 -11.18
N ILE A 4 -44.68 -27.40 -9.93
CA ILE A 4 -43.66 -27.41 -8.87
C ILE A 4 -43.59 -28.88 -8.37
N ASP A 5 -42.38 -29.28 -7.94
CA ASP A 5 -42.01 -30.36 -6.99
C ASP A 5 -40.78 -31.11 -7.54
N GLN A 6 -39.67 -31.30 -6.85
CA GLN A 6 -39.40 -31.81 -5.51
C GLN A 6 -37.89 -31.62 -5.22
N PHE A 7 -37.54 -30.99 -4.16
CA PHE A 7 -36.25 -31.22 -3.51
C PHE A 7 -36.50 -31.98 -2.21
N ASN A 8 -36.04 -33.20 -2.18
CA ASN A 8 -36.12 -34.10 -1.06
C ASN A 8 -35.07 -33.74 0.00
N ASP A 9 -35.52 -33.67 1.22
CA ASP A 9 -34.72 -33.71 2.46
C ASP A 9 -33.89 -35.00 2.49
N ASN A 10 -32.57 -34.85 2.59
CA ASN A 10 -31.70 -35.91 3.10
C ASN A 10 -31.10 -35.47 4.42
N GLN A 11 -31.64 -36.06 5.48
CA GLN A 11 -31.13 -36.09 6.83
C GLN A 11 -29.70 -36.66 6.82
N PHE A 12 -28.75 -35.87 7.31
CA PHE A 12 -27.46 -36.40 7.74
C PHE A 12 -27.61 -36.89 9.20
N THR A 13 -27.60 -38.21 9.35
CA THR A 13 -27.44 -38.87 10.65
C THR A 13 -25.99 -38.72 11.11
N SER A 14 -25.84 -38.27 12.33
CA SER A 14 -24.61 -38.29 13.10
C SER A 14 -24.24 -39.72 13.46
N ASP A 15 -23.30 -40.33 12.75
CA ASP A 15 -22.51 -41.49 13.21
C ASP A 15 -21.57 -41.91 12.06
N GLU A 16 -20.37 -41.33 12.09
CA GLU A 16 -19.11 -41.86 11.54
C GLU A 16 -17.99 -40.83 11.63
N CYS A 17 -17.63 -40.43 12.87
CA CYS A 17 -16.29 -39.95 13.15
C CYS A 17 -15.46 -41.15 13.60
N GLY A 18 -14.78 -41.75 12.61
CA GLY A 18 -13.85 -42.85 12.87
C GLY A 18 -12.62 -42.34 13.61
N ASP A 19 -12.41 -42.83 14.82
CA ASP A 19 -11.15 -42.82 15.57
C ASP A 19 -10.06 -43.56 14.76
N SER A 20 -9.26 -42.85 13.98
CA SER A 20 -8.02 -43.42 13.45
C SER A 20 -7.07 -42.37 12.85
N LEU A 21 -6.49 -41.49 13.65
CA LEU A 21 -5.32 -40.69 13.23
C LEU A 21 -4.29 -40.41 14.35
N TRP A 22 -4.33 -41.15 15.44
CA TRP A 22 -3.27 -41.07 16.44
C TRP A 22 -2.61 -42.44 16.62
N ASN A 23 -1.55 -42.69 15.85
CA ASN A 23 -0.72 -43.89 16.00
C ASN A 23 0.45 -43.56 16.93
N GLU A 24 0.60 -44.26 18.04
CA GLU A 24 1.59 -44.02 19.11
C GLU A 24 3.07 -44.25 18.67
N GLU A 25 3.32 -44.67 17.46
CA GLU A 25 4.69 -45.05 17.03
C GLU A 25 5.58 -43.88 16.50
N ASN A 26 5.04 -42.67 16.37
CA ASN A 26 5.78 -41.53 15.81
C ASN A 26 6.38 -40.55 16.81
N LEU A 27 6.29 -40.81 18.11
CA LEU A 27 6.87 -39.96 19.16
C LEU A 27 8.22 -40.51 19.63
N ASN A 28 9.28 -40.30 18.84
CA ASN A 28 10.64 -40.58 19.25
C ASN A 28 11.30 -39.28 19.81
N PRO A 29 11.56 -39.19 21.14
CA PRO A 29 12.03 -37.96 21.78
C PRO A 29 13.48 -37.56 21.47
N LYS A 30 14.18 -38.25 20.56
CA LYS A 30 15.60 -38.02 20.24
C LYS A 30 15.90 -37.19 18.99
N LYS A 31 14.90 -36.53 18.36
CA LYS A 31 15.12 -35.75 17.12
C LYS A 31 14.75 -34.25 17.20
N ALA A 32 14.48 -33.69 18.35
CA ALA A 32 14.25 -32.26 18.47
C ALA A 32 15.59 -31.55 18.77
N GLN A 33 16.20 -30.97 17.73
CA GLN A 33 17.34 -30.06 17.86
C GLN A 33 17.15 -28.85 16.98
N GLY A 34 16.31 -27.90 17.48
CA GLY A 34 16.12 -26.59 16.85
C GLY A 34 15.53 -25.59 17.85
N PRO A 35 15.81 -24.28 17.74
CA PRO A 35 15.21 -23.29 18.61
C PRO A 35 13.72 -23.13 18.24
N GLY A 36 12.84 -23.69 19.08
CA GLY A 36 11.38 -23.61 18.90
C GLY A 36 10.61 -24.90 19.15
N ASP A 37 11.30 -26.04 19.37
CA ASP A 37 10.63 -27.32 19.57
C ASP A 37 10.01 -27.44 20.97
N VAL A 38 8.71 -27.74 21.00
CA VAL A 38 7.99 -28.00 22.25
C VAL A 38 8.22 -29.44 22.68
N ILE A 39 8.93 -29.65 23.79
CA ILE A 39 9.12 -30.98 24.37
C ILE A 39 8.01 -31.26 25.38
N PHE A 40 7.16 -32.25 25.08
CA PHE A 40 6.20 -32.79 26.04
C PHE A 40 6.89 -33.86 26.91
N THR A 41 7.13 -33.59 28.19
CA THR A 41 7.60 -34.59 29.14
C THR A 41 6.41 -35.27 29.83
N ARG A 42 6.45 -36.61 29.90
CA ARG A 42 5.35 -37.50 30.28
C ARG A 42 5.22 -37.80 31.79
N ASP A 43 5.87 -37.04 32.67
CA ASP A 43 5.82 -37.30 34.11
C ASP A 43 5.14 -36.13 34.83
N ARG A 44 3.81 -36.22 35.01
CA ARG A 44 3.04 -35.34 35.92
C ARG A 44 2.10 -36.10 36.78
N GLN A 45 2.12 -35.77 38.09
CA GLN A 45 1.12 -36.20 39.08
C GLN A 45 -0.21 -35.46 38.84
N PRO A 46 -1.36 -36.08 39.09
CA PRO A 46 -2.69 -35.43 38.97
C PRO A 46 -2.83 -34.27 39.96
N GLY A 47 -2.98 -33.04 39.44
CA GLY A 47 -3.22 -31.83 40.26
C GLY A 47 -2.23 -30.69 40.08
N GLU A 48 -1.09 -30.86 39.35
CA GLU A 48 -0.17 -29.77 39.06
C GLU A 48 -0.61 -28.97 37.82
N VAL A 49 -1.03 -27.72 38.04
CA VAL A 49 -1.20 -26.74 36.95
C VAL A 49 0.17 -26.22 36.54
N ALA A 50 0.70 -26.70 35.39
CA ALA A 50 1.93 -26.13 34.86
C ALA A 50 1.65 -24.71 34.36
N LEU A 51 2.21 -23.73 35.03
CA LEU A 51 2.49 -22.45 34.39
C LEU A 51 3.53 -22.70 33.31
N THR A 52 3.08 -22.97 32.09
CA THR A 52 3.94 -22.89 30.90
C THR A 52 4.44 -21.45 30.82
N GLN A 53 5.69 -21.21 31.13
CA GLN A 53 6.33 -19.97 30.74
C GLN A 53 6.36 -20.02 29.20
N PHE A 54 5.38 -19.37 28.59
CA PHE A 54 5.52 -19.02 27.20
C PHE A 54 6.76 -18.13 27.11
N SER A 55 7.81 -18.62 26.46
CA SER A 55 8.86 -17.73 25.97
C SER A 55 8.12 -16.67 25.15
N THR A 56 8.00 -15.47 25.70
CA THR A 56 7.61 -14.32 24.92
C THR A 56 8.71 -14.14 23.91
N ASN A 57 8.50 -14.69 22.69
CA ASN A 57 9.22 -14.17 21.55
C ASN A 57 9.07 -12.66 21.65
N ASN A 58 10.18 -11.95 21.81
CA ASN A 58 10.25 -10.49 21.80
C ASN A 58 9.89 -9.98 20.40
N ARG A 59 8.66 -10.26 19.94
CA ARG A 59 8.09 -9.49 18.84
C ARG A 59 7.79 -8.12 19.44
N PRO A 60 8.27 -7.04 18.82
CA PRO A 60 7.91 -5.71 19.28
C PRO A 60 6.38 -5.64 19.37
N PHE A 61 5.89 -5.01 20.46
CA PHE A 61 4.45 -4.86 20.70
C PHE A 61 3.89 -3.98 19.57
N THR A 62 3.27 -4.59 18.57
CA THR A 62 2.63 -3.87 17.47
C THR A 62 1.34 -3.24 17.94
N MET A 63 1.19 -1.95 17.72
CA MET A 63 -0.03 -1.23 18.06
C MET A 63 -1.17 -1.65 17.13
N GLN A 64 -2.36 -1.78 17.71
CA GLN A 64 -3.55 -2.12 16.93
C GLN A 64 -3.88 -1.02 15.93
N THR A 65 -4.07 -1.38 14.65
CA THR A 65 -4.51 -0.46 13.61
C THR A 65 -5.97 -0.06 13.84
N LYS A 66 -6.23 1.23 13.93
CA LYS A 66 -7.57 1.82 13.95
C LYS A 66 -8.02 2.14 12.53
N HIS A 67 -9.30 1.94 12.27
CA HIS A 67 -9.97 2.22 11.00
C HIS A 67 -10.98 3.32 11.24
N GLN A 68 -10.74 4.50 10.72
CA GLN A 68 -11.47 5.71 11.09
C GLN A 68 -12.03 6.44 9.89
N PHE A 69 -13.07 7.25 10.13
CA PHE A 69 -13.62 8.17 9.16
C PHE A 69 -13.60 9.57 9.72
N ILE A 70 -13.34 10.54 8.86
CA ILE A 70 -13.40 11.96 9.19
C ILE A 70 -13.96 12.73 7.98
N LYS A 71 -14.82 13.72 8.24
CA LYS A 71 -15.36 14.55 7.17
C LYS A 71 -14.40 15.69 6.85
N ILE A 72 -13.89 15.70 5.63
CA ILE A 72 -12.97 16.71 5.10
C ILE A 72 -13.60 17.39 3.89
N ASN A 73 -13.80 18.69 3.96
CA ASN A 73 -14.42 19.48 2.90
C ASN A 73 -15.76 18.90 2.38
N GLY A 74 -16.53 18.28 3.28
CA GLY A 74 -17.82 17.68 2.95
C GLY A 74 -17.75 16.20 2.53
N VAL A 75 -16.56 15.63 2.31
CA VAL A 75 -16.34 14.24 1.89
C VAL A 75 -15.91 13.38 3.08
N ASP A 76 -16.47 12.19 3.21
CA ASP A 76 -16.09 11.23 4.24
C ASP A 76 -14.79 10.51 3.82
N ILE A 77 -13.68 10.83 4.49
CA ILE A 77 -12.36 10.27 4.26
C ILE A 77 -12.09 9.15 5.25
N PHE A 78 -11.83 7.96 4.74
CA PHE A 78 -11.35 6.84 5.53
C PHE A 78 -9.83 6.93 5.67
N TYR A 79 -9.31 6.58 6.85
CA TYR A 79 -7.88 6.41 7.07
C TYR A 79 -7.58 5.33 8.10
N ARG A 80 -6.41 4.71 7.95
CA ARG A 80 -5.83 3.80 8.94
C ARG A 80 -4.88 4.60 9.81
N GLU A 81 -4.93 4.37 11.12
CA GLU A 81 -4.01 4.95 12.09
C GLU A 81 -3.47 3.88 13.02
N ALA A 82 -2.17 3.88 13.25
CA ALA A 82 -1.51 3.01 14.22
C ALA A 82 -0.27 3.70 14.80
N GLY A 83 0.17 3.22 15.97
CA GLY A 83 1.36 3.73 16.65
C GLY A 83 1.07 4.70 17.79
N PRO A 84 2.09 5.06 18.60
CA PRO A 84 1.95 6.00 19.70
C PRO A 84 1.57 7.40 19.18
N ALA A 85 0.68 8.08 19.88
CA ALA A 85 0.14 9.37 19.42
C ALA A 85 1.20 10.51 19.37
N ASP A 86 2.24 10.39 20.18
CA ASP A 86 3.36 11.33 20.31
C ASP A 86 4.62 10.93 19.51
N ALA A 87 4.57 9.79 18.81
CA ALA A 87 5.67 9.34 17.96
C ALA A 87 5.78 10.18 16.67
N PRO A 88 6.97 10.19 16.02
CA PRO A 88 7.13 10.80 14.71
C PRO A 88 6.11 10.25 13.71
N VAL A 89 5.52 11.14 12.92
CA VAL A 89 4.43 10.79 11.99
C VAL A 89 4.99 10.39 10.64
N LEU A 90 4.51 9.26 10.10
CA LEU A 90 4.70 8.84 8.72
C LEU A 90 3.34 8.75 8.02
N VAL A 91 3.13 9.59 7.02
CA VAL A 91 1.94 9.61 6.17
C VAL A 91 2.19 8.72 4.96
N LEU A 92 1.31 7.75 4.74
CA LEU A 92 1.43 6.72 3.69
C LEU A 92 0.42 7.03 2.57
N LEU A 93 0.92 7.50 1.43
CA LEU A 93 0.11 7.91 0.29
C LEU A 93 0.14 6.81 -0.79
N HIS A 94 -1.03 6.20 -0.99
CA HIS A 94 -1.22 5.10 -1.95
C HIS A 94 -1.38 5.58 -3.39
N GLY A 95 -1.39 4.64 -4.34
CA GLY A 95 -1.58 4.88 -5.74
C GLY A 95 -2.81 4.21 -6.35
N TYR A 96 -2.83 4.15 -7.68
CA TYR A 96 -3.80 3.42 -8.48
C TYR A 96 -3.37 1.94 -8.61
N PRO A 97 -4.27 0.98 -8.63
CA PRO A 97 -5.72 1.07 -8.38
C PRO A 97 -6.10 0.88 -6.90
N THR A 98 -5.14 0.83 -6.02
CA THR A 98 -5.24 0.37 -4.64
C THR A 98 -5.79 1.43 -3.66
N SER A 99 -5.57 1.19 -2.39
CA SER A 99 -5.99 2.03 -1.26
C SER A 99 -4.97 1.89 -0.11
N SER A 100 -5.26 2.48 1.04
CA SER A 100 -4.46 2.27 2.25
C SER A 100 -4.31 0.78 2.64
N HIS A 101 -5.07 -0.13 2.00
CA HIS A 101 -4.94 -1.56 2.21
C HIS A 101 -3.53 -2.09 1.87
N MET A 102 -2.88 -1.52 0.87
CA MET A 102 -1.51 -1.89 0.50
C MET A 102 -0.50 -1.73 1.64
N PHE A 103 -0.78 -0.83 2.58
CA PHE A 103 0.12 -0.55 3.72
C PHE A 103 -0.13 -1.42 4.95
N ARG A 104 -1.07 -2.39 4.92
CA ARG A 104 -1.46 -3.18 6.09
C ARG A 104 -0.29 -3.85 6.82
N ASN A 105 0.63 -4.45 6.06
CA ASN A 105 1.82 -5.11 6.61
C ASN A 105 2.89 -4.09 7.04
N LEU A 106 3.10 -3.03 6.25
CA LEU A 106 4.03 -1.95 6.60
C LEU A 106 3.61 -1.24 7.89
N ILE A 107 2.30 -0.97 8.05
CA ILE A 107 1.74 -0.41 9.29
C ILE A 107 2.04 -1.35 10.47
N HIS A 108 1.83 -2.65 10.31
CA HIS A 108 2.14 -3.63 11.35
C HIS A 108 3.63 -3.59 11.72
N ASN A 109 4.51 -3.52 10.74
CA ASN A 109 5.96 -3.57 10.95
C ASN A 109 6.55 -2.29 11.57
N LEU A 110 5.87 -1.14 11.47
CA LEU A 110 6.44 0.15 11.91
C LEU A 110 5.70 0.78 13.10
N SER A 111 4.51 0.29 13.46
CA SER A 111 3.61 0.93 14.44
C SER A 111 4.10 0.88 15.90
N ASP A 112 5.15 0.16 16.20
CA ASP A 112 5.79 0.17 17.52
C ASP A 112 6.62 1.45 17.79
N LYS A 113 7.05 2.15 16.72
CA LYS A 113 7.96 3.30 16.78
C LYS A 113 7.41 4.59 16.17
N PHE A 114 6.50 4.48 15.20
CA PHE A 114 6.02 5.60 14.41
C PHE A 114 4.50 5.68 14.47
N ARG A 115 3.97 6.91 14.44
CA ARG A 115 2.55 7.15 14.20
C ARG A 115 2.28 7.14 12.69
N LEU A 116 1.54 6.15 12.24
CA LEU A 116 1.28 5.89 10.83
C LEU A 116 -0.13 6.36 10.47
N ILE A 117 -0.23 7.17 9.42
CA ILE A 117 -1.50 7.69 8.89
C ILE A 117 -1.58 7.31 7.42
N ALA A 118 -2.53 6.46 7.07
CA ALA A 118 -2.74 5.98 5.71
C ALA A 118 -4.17 6.27 5.26
N PRO A 119 -4.42 7.41 4.59
CA PRO A 119 -5.73 7.76 4.07
C PRO A 119 -6.05 7.02 2.75
N ASP A 120 -7.35 6.85 2.48
CA ASP A 120 -7.86 6.54 1.14
C ASP A 120 -8.30 7.85 0.46
N TYR A 121 -7.93 8.06 -0.80
CA TYR A 121 -8.41 9.22 -1.55
C TYR A 121 -9.91 9.11 -1.85
N PRO A 122 -10.63 10.24 -2.08
CA PRO A 122 -11.99 10.19 -2.62
C PRO A 122 -12.07 9.32 -3.88
N GLY A 123 -13.05 8.42 -3.93
CA GLY A 123 -13.17 7.46 -5.04
C GLY A 123 -12.34 6.19 -4.89
N TYR A 124 -11.50 6.07 -3.85
CA TYR A 124 -10.68 4.89 -3.57
C TYR A 124 -11.05 4.25 -2.23
N GLY A 125 -10.74 2.98 -2.11
CA GLY A 125 -10.88 2.23 -0.88
C GLY A 125 -12.23 2.40 -0.20
N ARG A 126 -12.21 2.84 1.04
CA ARG A 126 -13.40 3.04 1.87
C ARG A 126 -13.82 4.50 1.98
N SER A 127 -13.07 5.44 1.41
CA SER A 127 -13.49 6.83 1.33
C SER A 127 -14.73 6.98 0.45
N GLU A 128 -15.47 8.02 0.71
CA GLU A 128 -16.62 8.40 -0.11
C GLU A 128 -16.19 8.60 -1.57
N GLN A 129 -17.09 8.25 -2.47
CA GLN A 129 -16.96 8.55 -3.89
C GLN A 129 -18.03 9.58 -4.27
N PRO A 130 -17.75 10.89 -4.15
CA PRO A 130 -18.65 11.90 -4.62
C PRO A 130 -18.93 11.76 -6.13
N LYS A 131 -20.10 12.20 -6.59
CA LYS A 131 -20.42 12.20 -8.03
C LYS A 131 -19.43 13.08 -8.78
N ILE A 132 -19.12 12.73 -10.02
CA ILE A 132 -18.21 13.50 -10.90
C ILE A 132 -18.74 14.94 -11.09
N ALA A 133 -20.07 15.13 -11.09
CA ALA A 133 -20.67 16.45 -11.22
C ALA A 133 -20.39 17.37 -10.02
N ASP A 134 -20.14 16.82 -8.84
CA ASP A 134 -20.03 17.54 -7.57
C ASP A 134 -18.58 17.61 -7.04
N PHE A 135 -17.66 16.83 -7.62
CA PHE A 135 -16.28 16.70 -7.13
C PHE A 135 -15.28 16.65 -8.28
N SER A 136 -14.22 17.44 -8.16
CA SER A 136 -13.13 17.46 -9.14
C SER A 136 -12.08 16.41 -8.77
N TYR A 137 -12.03 15.33 -9.51
CA TYR A 137 -11.03 14.26 -9.36
C TYR A 137 -9.73 14.66 -10.04
N THR A 138 -8.85 15.33 -9.28
CA THR A 138 -7.54 15.81 -9.72
C THR A 138 -6.50 15.60 -8.63
N PHE A 139 -5.21 15.48 -9.02
CA PHE A 139 -4.11 15.37 -8.06
C PHE A 139 -3.98 16.62 -7.18
N ALA A 140 -4.31 17.79 -7.71
CA ALA A 140 -4.31 19.03 -6.94
C ALA A 140 -5.37 19.01 -5.84
N ASN A 141 -6.59 18.53 -6.14
CA ASN A 141 -7.66 18.43 -5.15
C ASN A 141 -7.35 17.34 -4.12
N TYR A 142 -6.75 16.20 -4.52
CA TYR A 142 -6.29 15.19 -3.57
C TYR A 142 -5.25 15.74 -2.59
N ALA A 143 -4.28 16.52 -3.06
CA ALA A 143 -3.32 17.18 -2.18
C ALA A 143 -4.03 18.09 -1.17
N THR A 144 -5.02 18.88 -1.61
CA THR A 144 -5.83 19.74 -0.74
C THR A 144 -6.60 18.95 0.33
N ILE A 145 -7.19 17.80 -0.06
CA ILE A 145 -7.91 16.92 0.88
C ILE A 145 -6.95 16.32 1.92
N ILE A 146 -5.76 15.86 1.50
CA ILE A 146 -4.77 15.29 2.42
C ILE A 146 -4.22 16.36 3.36
N GLU A 147 -3.91 17.56 2.90
CA GLU A 147 -3.50 18.67 3.78
C GLU A 147 -4.57 19.03 4.81
N ALA A 148 -5.85 19.09 4.37
CA ALA A 148 -6.97 19.36 5.27
C ALA A 148 -7.14 18.22 6.31
N LEU A 149 -6.94 16.96 5.92
CA LEU A 149 -6.94 15.82 6.84
C LEU A 149 -5.83 15.96 7.89
N LEU A 150 -4.60 16.23 7.48
CA LEU A 150 -3.47 16.40 8.39
C LEU A 150 -3.70 17.55 9.36
N ASN A 151 -4.22 18.68 8.90
CA ASN A 151 -4.61 19.81 9.74
C ASN A 151 -5.69 19.42 10.75
N ALA A 152 -6.73 18.68 10.34
CA ALA A 152 -7.80 18.21 11.23
C ALA A 152 -7.30 17.23 12.30
N LEU A 153 -6.25 16.46 11.99
CA LEU A 153 -5.56 15.56 12.92
C LEU A 153 -4.49 16.27 13.77
N ASN A 154 -4.33 17.60 13.63
CA ASN A 154 -3.29 18.41 14.28
C ASN A 154 -1.86 17.91 13.99
N ILE A 155 -1.60 17.41 12.78
CA ILE A 155 -0.31 16.94 12.32
C ILE A 155 0.37 18.10 11.56
N ASN A 156 1.36 18.73 12.17
CA ASN A 156 2.06 19.89 11.62
C ASN A 156 3.45 19.55 11.07
N LYS A 157 3.99 18.39 11.40
CA LYS A 157 5.28 17.90 10.94
C LYS A 157 5.20 16.39 10.71
N PHE A 158 5.74 15.92 9.58
CA PHE A 158 5.59 14.54 9.17
C PHE A 158 6.59 14.13 8.10
N SER A 159 6.85 12.83 8.02
CA SER A 159 7.48 12.18 6.89
C SER A 159 6.41 11.72 5.88
N LEU A 160 6.77 11.68 4.60
CA LEU A 160 5.88 11.20 3.53
C LEU A 160 6.43 9.91 2.91
N TYR A 161 5.54 8.93 2.77
CA TYR A 161 5.76 7.77 1.90
C TYR A 161 4.94 7.95 0.62
N LEU A 162 5.63 7.95 -0.52
CA LEU A 162 5.12 8.33 -1.83
C LEU A 162 5.17 7.13 -2.77
N MET A 163 3.99 6.59 -3.11
CA MET A 163 3.88 5.48 -4.06
C MET A 163 2.89 5.83 -5.17
N ASP A 164 3.29 5.66 -6.44
CA ASP A 164 2.43 5.87 -7.62
C ASP A 164 1.73 7.25 -7.58
N TYR A 165 0.38 7.32 -7.51
CA TYR A 165 -0.38 8.57 -7.35
C TYR A 165 -0.08 9.30 -6.03
N GLY A 166 0.39 8.58 -5.03
CA GLY A 166 0.89 9.20 -3.81
C GLY A 166 2.07 10.12 -4.05
N ALA A 167 2.88 9.89 -5.10
CA ALA A 167 3.99 10.75 -5.45
C ALA A 167 3.51 12.14 -5.92
N PRO A 168 2.69 12.32 -6.96
CA PRO A 168 2.21 13.64 -7.37
C PRO A 168 1.38 14.35 -6.31
N VAL A 169 0.67 13.63 -5.44
CA VAL A 169 -0.02 14.22 -4.28
C VAL A 169 0.99 14.74 -3.27
N GLY A 170 1.93 13.90 -2.86
CA GLY A 170 2.93 14.25 -1.85
C GLY A 170 3.93 15.30 -2.33
N TRP A 171 4.31 15.32 -3.60
CA TRP A 171 5.18 16.38 -4.17
C TRP A 171 4.52 17.75 -4.12
N ARG A 172 3.20 17.84 -4.36
CA ARG A 172 2.46 19.10 -4.18
C ARG A 172 2.49 19.57 -2.74
N ILE A 173 2.25 18.68 -1.79
CA ILE A 173 2.28 18.98 -0.36
C ILE A 173 3.69 19.41 0.08
N ALA A 174 4.71 18.62 -0.29
CA ALA A 174 6.09 18.86 0.13
C ALA A 174 6.68 20.17 -0.45
N SER A 175 6.44 20.42 -1.75
CA SER A 175 6.94 21.64 -2.38
C SER A 175 6.22 22.91 -1.93
N ALA A 176 4.97 22.81 -1.46
CA ALA A 176 4.21 23.94 -0.92
C ALA A 176 4.54 24.23 0.55
N ASN A 177 4.95 23.22 1.33
CA ASN A 177 5.19 23.32 2.77
C ASN A 177 6.50 22.60 3.17
N PRO A 178 7.66 23.01 2.66
CA PRO A 178 8.92 22.31 2.91
C PRO A 178 9.28 22.21 4.40
N GLU A 179 8.86 23.19 5.21
CA GLU A 179 9.11 23.24 6.65
C GLU A 179 8.33 22.17 7.45
N LYS A 180 7.29 21.61 6.88
CA LYS A 180 6.49 20.52 7.51
C LYS A 180 7.06 19.13 7.25
N ILE A 181 7.99 19.01 6.31
CA ILE A 181 8.52 17.71 5.87
C ILE A 181 9.74 17.34 6.68
N ASP A 182 9.67 16.22 7.39
CA ASP A 182 10.80 15.63 8.10
C ASP A 182 11.70 14.83 7.16
N THR A 183 11.12 13.85 6.47
CA THR A 183 11.82 12.99 5.50
C THR A 183 10.89 12.59 4.36
N LEU A 184 11.47 12.14 3.26
CA LEU A 184 10.75 11.62 2.10
C LEU A 184 11.15 10.17 1.84
N ILE A 185 10.16 9.31 1.61
CA ILE A 185 10.36 7.91 1.21
C ILE A 185 9.62 7.71 -0.11
N VAL A 186 10.31 7.25 -1.15
CA VAL A 186 9.72 7.01 -2.47
C VAL A 186 9.79 5.54 -2.82
N GLN A 187 8.63 4.97 -3.10
CA GLN A 187 8.49 3.64 -3.67
C GLN A 187 7.74 3.75 -5.00
N ASN A 188 8.38 3.37 -6.10
CA ASN A 188 7.72 3.25 -7.41
C ASN A 188 6.83 4.46 -7.74
N GLY A 189 7.41 5.67 -7.58
CA GLY A 189 6.79 6.96 -7.79
C GLY A 189 7.74 7.90 -8.54
N CYS A 190 7.20 8.88 -9.25
CA CYS A 190 7.95 9.66 -10.21
C CYS A 190 7.89 11.18 -9.96
N ALA A 191 9.00 11.87 -10.27
CA ALA A 191 9.12 13.33 -10.37
C ALA A 191 10.02 13.73 -11.56
N TYR A 192 10.27 12.79 -12.47
CA TYR A 192 11.20 12.94 -13.59
C TYR A 192 10.64 12.28 -14.85
N GLU A 193 10.86 12.88 -16.02
CA GLU A 193 10.40 12.33 -17.29
C GLU A 193 11.05 10.99 -17.62
N GLU A 194 12.26 10.71 -17.09
CA GLU A 194 12.94 9.43 -17.23
C GLU A 194 12.14 8.24 -16.67
N GLY A 195 11.19 8.49 -15.79
CA GLY A 195 10.27 7.48 -15.27
C GLY A 195 9.01 7.27 -16.13
N LEU A 196 8.89 7.93 -17.28
CA LEU A 196 7.71 7.87 -18.15
C LEU A 196 8.08 7.28 -19.52
N GLU A 197 8.47 5.99 -19.52
CA GLU A 197 8.87 5.26 -20.73
C GLU A 197 7.67 4.73 -21.54
N THR A 198 7.83 3.62 -22.25
CA THR A 198 6.87 3.09 -23.24
C THR A 198 5.50 2.73 -22.66
N PHE A 199 5.41 2.37 -21.38
CA PHE A 199 4.12 2.18 -20.71
C PHE A 199 3.22 3.40 -20.82
N TRP A 200 3.81 4.59 -20.82
CA TRP A 200 3.08 5.87 -20.83
C TRP A 200 2.67 6.34 -22.24
N ASP A 201 3.04 5.64 -23.30
CA ASP A 201 2.74 6.07 -24.68
C ASP A 201 1.23 6.22 -24.93
N PRO A 202 0.33 5.30 -24.57
CA PRO A 202 -1.11 5.50 -24.72
C PRO A 202 -1.63 6.67 -23.86
N PHE A 203 -1.06 6.90 -22.68
CA PHE A 203 -1.39 8.07 -21.86
C PHE A 203 -1.01 9.37 -22.58
N LYS A 204 0.20 9.46 -23.13
CA LYS A 204 0.67 10.65 -23.88
C LYS A 204 -0.23 10.94 -25.09
N VAL A 205 -0.72 9.91 -25.79
CA VAL A 205 -1.70 10.06 -26.89
C VAL A 205 -3.02 10.60 -26.34
N TYR A 206 -3.52 10.06 -25.22
CA TYR A 206 -4.77 10.51 -24.58
C TYR A 206 -4.66 11.93 -24.02
N TRP A 207 -3.49 12.33 -23.51
CA TRP A 207 -3.22 13.69 -23.04
C TRP A 207 -3.25 14.70 -24.19
N ALA A 208 -2.72 14.33 -25.37
CA ALA A 208 -2.71 15.18 -26.55
C ALA A 208 -4.12 15.34 -27.16
N ASP A 209 -4.91 14.26 -27.15
CA ASP A 209 -6.28 14.25 -27.66
C ASP A 209 -7.17 13.31 -26.81
N ARG A 210 -7.90 13.89 -25.86
CA ARG A 210 -8.82 13.14 -24.99
C ARG A 210 -9.97 12.45 -25.75
N SER A 211 -10.25 12.86 -26.99
CA SER A 211 -11.29 12.25 -27.83
C SER A 211 -10.82 11.00 -28.57
N ASN A 212 -9.52 10.65 -28.48
CA ASN A 212 -8.92 9.49 -29.12
C ASN A 212 -9.43 8.19 -28.49
N LYS A 213 -10.43 7.58 -29.15
CA LYS A 213 -11.08 6.37 -28.67
C LYS A 213 -10.13 5.17 -28.54
N LYS A 214 -9.15 5.04 -29.45
CA LYS A 214 -8.18 3.95 -29.35
C LYS A 214 -7.33 4.05 -28.10
N ALA A 215 -6.82 5.23 -27.77
CA ALA A 215 -6.07 5.45 -26.54
C ALA A 215 -6.94 5.25 -25.30
N GLU A 216 -8.18 5.79 -25.30
CA GLU A 216 -9.13 5.58 -24.21
C GLU A 216 -9.42 4.10 -23.96
N ASP A 217 -9.68 3.31 -25.04
CA ASP A 217 -9.97 1.88 -24.92
C ASP A 217 -8.76 1.08 -24.41
N GLU A 218 -7.54 1.48 -24.81
CA GLU A 218 -6.31 0.90 -24.28
C GLU A 218 -6.14 1.20 -22.79
N LEU A 219 -6.38 2.43 -22.35
CA LEU A 219 -6.33 2.81 -20.94
C LEU A 219 -7.38 2.08 -20.10
N LYS A 220 -8.57 1.80 -20.64
CA LYS A 220 -9.60 1.01 -19.95
C LYS A 220 -9.16 -0.43 -19.68
N THR A 221 -8.19 -0.98 -20.40
CA THR A 221 -7.70 -2.33 -20.12
C THR A 221 -7.08 -2.45 -18.74
N PHE A 222 -6.54 -1.35 -18.18
CA PHE A 222 -6.00 -1.32 -16.82
C PHE A 222 -7.07 -1.47 -15.74
N HIS A 223 -8.36 -1.23 -16.06
CA HIS A 223 -9.50 -1.42 -15.17
C HIS A 223 -10.04 -2.87 -15.18
N SER A 224 -9.56 -3.71 -16.09
CA SER A 224 -10.00 -5.10 -16.19
C SER A 224 -9.39 -5.98 -15.09
N PRO A 225 -10.00 -7.13 -14.75
CA PRO A 225 -9.40 -8.08 -13.80
C PRO A 225 -7.97 -8.48 -14.17
N ASP A 226 -7.71 -8.73 -15.45
CA ASP A 226 -6.37 -9.08 -15.94
C ASP A 226 -5.40 -7.89 -15.86
N GLY A 227 -5.86 -6.68 -16.15
CA GLY A 227 -5.08 -5.46 -16.05
C GLY A 227 -4.69 -5.14 -14.60
N LEU A 228 -5.62 -5.33 -13.66
CA LEU A 228 -5.33 -5.18 -12.22
C LEU A 228 -4.34 -6.24 -11.75
N LYS A 229 -4.58 -7.51 -12.03
CA LYS A 229 -3.66 -8.60 -11.70
C LYS A 229 -2.26 -8.36 -12.27
N TRP A 230 -2.18 -7.92 -13.53
CA TRP A 230 -0.90 -7.63 -14.17
C TRP A 230 -0.09 -6.59 -13.42
N GLN A 231 -0.70 -5.51 -12.95
CA GLN A 231 -0.01 -4.45 -12.19
C GLN A 231 0.63 -4.99 -10.90
N TYR A 232 -0.01 -5.96 -10.24
CA TYR A 232 0.51 -6.59 -9.02
C TYR A 232 1.59 -7.63 -9.27
N THR A 233 1.52 -8.36 -10.39
CA THR A 233 2.35 -9.56 -10.62
C THR A 233 3.49 -9.34 -11.61
N HIS A 234 3.39 -8.31 -12.48
CA HIS A 234 4.43 -8.04 -13.47
C HIS A 234 5.72 -7.57 -12.79
N GLY A 235 6.86 -8.13 -13.22
CA GLY A 235 8.16 -7.83 -12.64
C GLY A 235 8.47 -8.48 -11.30
N VAL A 236 7.52 -9.24 -10.72
CA VAL A 236 7.75 -10.03 -9.50
C VAL A 236 8.38 -11.38 -9.89
N PRO A 237 9.54 -11.77 -9.33
CA PRO A 237 10.23 -13.01 -9.71
C PRO A 237 9.40 -14.28 -9.45
N ASP A 238 8.68 -14.32 -8.33
CA ASP A 238 7.71 -15.36 -7.99
C ASP A 238 6.33 -14.73 -7.73
N PRO A 239 5.45 -14.65 -8.75
CA PRO A 239 4.11 -14.08 -8.58
C PRO A 239 3.22 -14.82 -7.57
N SER A 240 3.56 -16.04 -7.18
CA SER A 240 2.78 -16.84 -6.23
C SER A 240 2.79 -16.27 -4.81
N VAL A 241 3.74 -15.40 -4.48
CA VAL A 241 3.83 -14.74 -3.16
C VAL A 241 2.85 -13.56 -3.05
N VAL A 242 2.30 -13.08 -4.16
CA VAL A 242 1.35 -11.95 -4.19
C VAL A 242 -0.07 -12.45 -4.00
N SER A 243 -0.73 -12.03 -2.92
CA SER A 243 -2.10 -12.46 -2.64
C SER A 243 -3.08 -11.97 -3.71
N PRO A 244 -3.95 -12.85 -4.25
CA PRO A 244 -5.01 -12.46 -5.16
C PRO A 244 -6.04 -11.52 -4.52
N ASP A 245 -6.19 -11.55 -3.20
CA ASP A 245 -7.09 -10.65 -2.46
C ASP A 245 -6.82 -9.17 -2.78
N ASN A 246 -5.58 -8.81 -3.10
CA ASN A 246 -5.19 -7.44 -3.40
C ASN A 246 -5.97 -6.88 -4.59
N TRP A 247 -5.83 -7.51 -5.77
CA TRP A 247 -6.52 -7.02 -6.97
C TRP A 247 -8.02 -7.33 -6.97
N GLU A 248 -8.49 -8.35 -6.23
CA GLU A 248 -9.93 -8.61 -6.07
C GLU A 248 -10.61 -7.52 -5.23
N ILE A 249 -9.94 -7.02 -4.18
CA ILE A 249 -10.44 -5.89 -3.39
C ILE A 249 -10.47 -4.62 -4.24
N ASP A 250 -9.42 -4.36 -5.01
CA ASP A 250 -9.32 -3.18 -5.85
C ASP A 250 -10.34 -3.21 -6.99
N LEU A 251 -10.56 -4.39 -7.61
CA LEU A 251 -11.58 -4.58 -8.64
C LEU A 251 -12.98 -4.16 -8.14
N ARG A 252 -13.36 -4.56 -6.92
CA ARG A 252 -14.64 -4.14 -6.33
C ARG A 252 -14.77 -2.62 -6.18
N HIS A 253 -13.66 -1.91 -6.01
CA HIS A 253 -13.66 -0.46 -5.94
C HIS A 253 -13.76 0.18 -7.34
N ILE A 254 -13.06 -0.38 -8.32
CA ILE A 254 -13.09 0.06 -9.72
C ILE A 254 -14.47 -0.18 -10.37
N GLU A 255 -15.16 -1.27 -10.00
CA GLU A 255 -16.49 -1.60 -10.51
C GLU A 255 -17.63 -0.73 -9.94
N ARG A 256 -17.35 0.18 -9.01
CA ARG A 256 -18.36 1.15 -8.54
C ARG A 256 -18.83 2.02 -9.70
N GLU A 257 -20.11 2.40 -9.65
CA GLU A 257 -20.70 3.32 -10.64
C GLU A 257 -19.82 4.57 -10.78
N GLU A 258 -19.64 5.05 -12.00
CA GLU A 258 -18.77 6.18 -12.39
C GLU A 258 -17.25 5.98 -12.13
N ASN A 259 -16.79 4.99 -11.36
CA ASN A 259 -15.38 4.88 -10.99
C ASN A 259 -14.47 4.73 -12.21
N GLY A 260 -14.85 3.94 -13.21
CA GLY A 260 -14.08 3.82 -14.45
C GLY A 260 -13.86 5.17 -15.15
N GLN A 261 -14.84 6.07 -15.10
CA GLN A 261 -14.70 7.42 -15.64
C GLN A 261 -13.80 8.29 -14.74
N ILE A 262 -13.91 8.17 -13.42
CA ILE A 262 -13.01 8.84 -12.47
C ILE A 262 -11.56 8.48 -12.77
N GLN A 263 -11.28 7.20 -13.05
CA GLN A 263 -9.91 6.78 -13.38
C GLN A 263 -9.43 7.38 -14.71
N LEU A 264 -10.27 7.43 -15.74
CA LEU A 264 -9.91 8.09 -16.99
C LEU A 264 -9.67 9.59 -16.81
N ASP A 265 -10.41 10.24 -15.93
CA ASP A 265 -10.21 11.66 -15.58
C ASP A 265 -8.85 11.86 -14.90
N LEU A 266 -8.47 10.98 -13.96
CA LEU A 266 -7.18 11.00 -13.29
C LEU A 266 -6.03 10.65 -14.24
N PHE A 267 -6.20 9.67 -15.14
CA PHE A 267 -5.23 9.38 -16.19
C PHE A 267 -4.99 10.60 -17.08
N TYR A 268 -6.05 11.34 -17.41
CA TYR A 268 -5.92 12.58 -18.16
C TYR A 268 -5.31 13.70 -17.33
N ASP A 269 -5.67 13.84 -16.05
CA ASP A 269 -5.11 14.85 -15.16
C ASP A 269 -3.64 14.63 -14.87
N TYR A 270 -3.12 13.39 -15.00
CA TYR A 270 -1.70 13.07 -14.75
C TYR A 270 -0.74 13.95 -15.55
N ARG A 271 -1.11 14.42 -16.75
CA ARG A 271 -0.34 15.37 -17.55
C ARG A 271 0.05 16.63 -16.78
N THR A 272 -0.78 17.05 -15.82
CA THR A 272 -0.51 18.23 -14.98
C THR A 272 0.66 18.01 -14.03
N ASN A 273 0.96 16.75 -13.70
CA ASN A 273 2.10 16.37 -12.87
C ASN A 273 3.41 16.61 -13.62
N VAL A 274 3.46 16.19 -14.90
CA VAL A 274 4.65 16.33 -15.75
C VAL A 274 5.05 17.82 -15.88
N VAL A 275 4.06 18.70 -16.03
CA VAL A 275 4.28 20.15 -16.04
C VAL A 275 4.91 20.67 -14.74
N LEU A 276 4.64 20.01 -13.63
CA LEU A 276 5.16 20.40 -12.30
C LEU A 276 6.51 19.76 -11.94
N TYR A 277 7.01 18.80 -12.72
CA TYR A 277 8.30 18.14 -12.45
C TYR A 277 9.45 19.14 -12.24
N PRO A 278 9.64 20.17 -13.08
CA PRO A 278 10.70 21.16 -12.86
C PRO A 278 10.59 21.90 -11.51
N GLN A 279 9.36 22.18 -11.06
CA GLN A 279 9.12 22.80 -9.75
C GLN A 279 9.47 21.85 -8.60
N TRP A 280 9.09 20.57 -8.69
CA TRP A 280 9.41 19.58 -7.67
C TRP A 280 10.90 19.28 -7.61
N GLN A 281 11.57 19.20 -8.76
CA GLN A 281 13.03 19.08 -8.86
C GLN A 281 13.73 20.30 -8.25
N GLN A 282 13.21 21.52 -8.45
CA GLN A 282 13.73 22.72 -7.82
C GLN A 282 13.58 22.64 -6.29
N TYR A 283 12.41 22.21 -5.79
CA TYR A 283 12.20 21.96 -4.36
C TYR A 283 13.23 20.97 -3.79
N LEU A 284 13.50 19.87 -4.49
CA LEU A 284 14.50 18.87 -4.07
C LEU A 284 15.92 19.47 -3.99
N ARG A 285 16.30 20.32 -4.94
CA ARG A 285 17.60 21.03 -4.91
C ARG A 285 17.72 22.02 -3.76
N ASP A 286 16.67 22.83 -3.57
CA ASP A 286 16.68 23.93 -2.61
C ASP A 286 16.58 23.42 -1.16
N SER A 287 15.70 22.45 -0.91
CA SER A 287 15.46 21.89 0.42
C SER A 287 16.43 20.77 0.78
N ASN A 288 16.99 20.07 -0.22
CA ASN A 288 17.88 18.92 -0.06
C ASN A 288 17.43 17.99 1.07
N PRO A 289 16.19 17.45 1.00
CA PRO A 289 15.58 16.71 2.08
C PRO A 289 16.31 15.39 2.36
N GLU A 290 16.22 14.90 3.60
CA GLU A 290 16.59 13.52 3.91
C GLU A 290 15.63 12.59 3.16
N MET A 291 16.16 11.75 2.28
CA MET A 291 15.34 10.97 1.35
C MET A 291 15.80 9.51 1.26
N LEU A 292 14.82 8.61 1.23
CA LEU A 292 15.02 7.19 1.02
C LEU A 292 14.26 6.75 -0.24
N ILE A 293 14.92 6.04 -1.13
CA ILE A 293 14.29 5.31 -2.22
C ILE A 293 14.32 3.82 -1.92
N VAL A 294 13.14 3.19 -1.91
CA VAL A 294 12.92 1.75 -1.82
C VAL A 294 12.09 1.34 -3.04
N TYR A 295 12.68 0.70 -4.02
CA TYR A 295 12.12 0.65 -5.37
C TYR A 295 12.16 -0.76 -5.95
N GLY A 296 11.02 -1.21 -6.50
CA GLY A 296 10.96 -2.43 -7.32
C GLY A 296 11.59 -2.16 -8.68
N LYS A 297 12.78 -2.73 -8.93
CA LYS A 297 13.57 -2.42 -10.12
C LYS A 297 12.98 -2.94 -11.43
N ASN A 298 12.06 -3.92 -11.34
CA ASN A 298 11.41 -4.54 -12.47
C ASN A 298 10.06 -3.89 -12.78
N ASP A 299 9.78 -2.72 -12.22
CA ASP A 299 8.58 -1.95 -12.49
C ASP A 299 8.56 -1.46 -13.94
N TYR A 300 7.51 -1.83 -14.68
CA TYR A 300 7.29 -1.40 -16.05
C TYR A 300 6.47 -0.10 -16.13
N ILE A 301 5.73 0.24 -15.06
CA ILE A 301 4.92 1.46 -14.98
C ILE A 301 5.82 2.67 -14.73
N PHE A 302 6.66 2.58 -13.68
CA PHE A 302 7.69 3.56 -13.39
C PHE A 302 9.05 2.85 -13.36
N PRO A 303 9.77 2.79 -14.46
CA PRO A 303 11.06 2.10 -14.55
C PRO A 303 12.12 2.75 -13.64
N ALA A 304 13.12 1.93 -13.28
CA ALA A 304 14.19 2.33 -12.35
C ALA A 304 15.00 3.55 -12.80
N SER A 305 14.97 3.90 -14.09
CA SER A 305 15.52 5.14 -14.65
C SER A 305 14.94 6.39 -13.97
N GLY A 306 13.64 6.37 -13.65
CA GLY A 306 12.98 7.44 -12.89
C GLY A 306 13.48 7.53 -11.45
N ALA A 307 13.77 6.41 -10.80
CA ALA A 307 14.37 6.37 -9.47
C ALA A 307 15.84 6.87 -9.48
N GLU A 308 16.61 6.49 -10.49
CA GLU A 308 17.99 6.97 -10.68
C GLU A 308 18.06 8.49 -10.85
N ALA A 309 17.05 9.08 -11.48
CA ALA A 309 17.02 10.51 -11.77
C ALA A 309 17.05 11.38 -10.52
N TYR A 310 16.53 10.91 -9.37
CA TYR A 310 16.58 11.65 -8.10
C TYR A 310 18.01 11.99 -7.65
N LYS A 311 18.99 11.17 -8.01
CA LYS A 311 20.41 11.40 -7.71
C LYS A 311 20.97 12.72 -8.29
N LYS A 312 20.28 13.30 -9.30
CA LYS A 312 20.67 14.57 -9.89
C LYS A 312 20.46 15.74 -8.92
N ASP A 313 19.42 15.66 -8.11
CA ASP A 313 18.91 16.80 -7.34
C ASP A 313 19.00 16.62 -5.82
N VAL A 314 19.11 15.37 -5.32
CA VAL A 314 19.14 15.05 -3.89
C VAL A 314 20.50 14.50 -3.47
N LYS A 315 21.17 15.19 -2.54
CA LYS A 315 22.47 14.77 -2.00
C LYS A 315 22.33 13.81 -0.81
N ASN A 316 21.31 14.01 0.04
CA ASN A 316 21.02 13.20 1.22
C ASN A 316 20.10 12.04 0.84
N LEU A 317 20.50 11.22 -0.14
CA LEU A 317 19.71 10.15 -0.72
C LEU A 317 20.26 8.79 -0.33
N GLU A 318 19.45 7.97 0.33
CA GLU A 318 19.64 6.52 0.42
C GLU A 318 18.84 5.84 -0.69
N TYR A 319 19.42 4.82 -1.33
CA TYR A 319 18.89 4.26 -2.54
C TYR A 319 18.99 2.73 -2.54
N HIS A 320 17.84 2.05 -2.59
CA HIS A 320 17.74 0.60 -2.60
C HIS A 320 16.80 0.13 -3.71
N LEU A 321 17.34 -0.74 -4.58
CA LEU A 321 16.55 -1.47 -5.58
C LEU A 321 16.32 -2.90 -5.13
N PHE A 322 15.09 -3.38 -5.29
CA PHE A 322 14.66 -4.73 -4.93
C PHE A 322 14.23 -5.50 -6.17
N GLU A 323 14.35 -6.82 -6.13
CA GLU A 323 13.82 -7.73 -7.15
C GLU A 323 12.29 -7.81 -7.02
N ALA A 324 11.61 -6.76 -7.43
CA ALA A 324 10.17 -6.60 -7.32
C ALA A 324 9.61 -5.77 -8.47
N GLY A 325 8.31 -5.90 -8.72
CA GLY A 325 7.54 -5.06 -9.63
C GLY A 325 7.03 -3.78 -8.97
N HIS A 326 5.94 -3.25 -9.51
CA HIS A 326 5.32 -1.99 -9.09
C HIS A 326 4.86 -2.00 -7.62
N PHE A 327 4.16 -3.04 -7.20
CA PHE A 327 3.70 -3.22 -5.81
C PHE A 327 4.76 -3.93 -4.96
N ALA A 328 5.94 -3.34 -4.81
CA ALA A 328 7.07 -3.95 -4.13
C ALA A 328 6.77 -4.39 -2.69
N LEU A 329 5.87 -3.71 -1.96
CA LEU A 329 5.43 -4.09 -0.62
C LEU A 329 4.76 -5.47 -0.56
N GLU A 330 4.22 -5.98 -1.67
CA GLU A 330 3.53 -7.27 -1.69
C GLU A 330 4.49 -8.47 -1.81
N SER A 331 5.72 -8.25 -2.25
CA SER A 331 6.71 -9.32 -2.44
C SER A 331 7.95 -9.19 -1.56
N VAL A 332 8.38 -7.96 -1.22
CA VAL A 332 9.58 -7.66 -0.43
C VAL A 332 9.29 -6.65 0.69
N GLY A 333 8.06 -6.65 1.20
CA GLY A 333 7.56 -5.66 2.15
C GLY A 333 8.33 -5.63 3.48
N ASP A 334 8.77 -6.77 4.00
CA ASP A 334 9.53 -6.84 5.25
C ASP A 334 10.93 -6.21 5.09
N GLU A 335 11.61 -6.50 3.97
CA GLU A 335 12.91 -5.89 3.66
C GLU A 335 12.80 -4.36 3.50
N ILE A 336 11.74 -3.89 2.85
CA ILE A 336 11.44 -2.46 2.72
C ILE A 336 11.15 -1.84 4.08
N ALA A 337 10.37 -2.50 4.93
CA ALA A 337 10.05 -2.03 6.27
C ALA A 337 11.32 -1.87 7.13
N ASP A 338 12.25 -2.82 7.05
CA ASP A 338 13.54 -2.73 7.75
C ASP A 338 14.36 -1.52 7.29
N LYS A 339 14.43 -1.26 5.97
CA LYS A 339 15.12 -0.07 5.44
C LYS A 339 14.49 1.23 5.90
N ILE A 340 13.15 1.29 5.91
CA ILE A 340 12.42 2.46 6.38
C ILE A 340 12.65 2.69 7.87
N ARG A 341 12.58 1.64 8.69
CA ARG A 341 12.84 1.71 10.13
C ARG A 341 14.23 2.25 10.40
N ASP A 342 15.26 1.64 9.83
CA ASP A 342 16.66 2.04 10.00
C ASP A 342 16.89 3.50 9.58
N PHE A 343 16.31 3.92 8.47
CA PHE A 343 16.39 5.29 7.97
C PHE A 343 15.74 6.28 8.93
N LEU A 344 14.48 6.05 9.31
CA LEU A 344 13.73 6.98 10.17
C LEU A 344 14.33 7.05 11.58
N GLU A 345 14.76 5.94 12.17
CA GLU A 345 15.41 5.95 13.49
C GLU A 345 16.74 6.72 13.52
N ARG A 346 17.43 6.83 12.39
CA ARG A 346 18.65 7.65 12.26
C ARG A 346 18.36 9.13 12.02
N LYS A 347 17.27 9.44 11.31
CA LYS A 347 16.98 10.81 10.83
C LYS A 347 16.04 11.60 11.74
N LEU A 348 15.20 10.93 12.53
CA LEU A 348 14.18 11.54 13.40
C LEU A 348 14.58 11.49 14.89
N LYS A 349 15.86 11.64 15.19
CA LYS A 349 16.38 11.69 16.57
C LYS A 349 16.16 13.02 17.23
#